data_c59a7356ff226fa814850a5cace0142e
#
_entry.id   c59a7356ff226fa814850a5cace0142e
#
_cell.length_a   1.000
_cell.length_b   1.000
_cell.length_c   1.000
_cell.angle_alpha   90.00
_cell.angle_beta   90.00
_cell.angle_gamma   90.00
#
_symmetry.space_group_name_H-M   'P 1'
#
loop_
_entity.id
_entity.type
_entity.pdbx_description
1 polymer ?
#
loop_
_entity_poly.entity_id
_entity_poly.type
_entity_poly.pdbx_seq_one_letter_code
_entity_poly.pdbx_strand_id
1 'polypeptide(L)'
;MIIRWFLSKTVRQATAMRKHVWRLLCAQRDILSPQAIEALASSLRALQNTLAAKAAKDALRKQMEDLEKAANKWLKPYPHPAWRENVEVLLVALAVAMGIRTFFLQPFKIPTGSMQPTLYGVTSANLINQPDFKIPTGLAWVLEWFQGTSYVHVVAKTDGNLELVEPPVRVLIFNIRQKLMLGGRWHTVWFPPDYGSMTLEARAGLHSGQFFRAGQDVVRLRVNCGDHLFVDRLSYNFRRPERGEIIVFETKGIYHPNVPQDQFYIKRLVALGNEHVRIGNDQHLIINGNRLDASIPGFENVYAEADYSQKPAAGDNEYYGHTQVEKFANENQEYVLRPNYLMVMGDNTRNSLDSRFFGDFSRQYLIGKSWFIYWPITKRFGWGYR
;
A
#
# COMPACT_ATOMS: atom_id res chain seq x y z
N MET A 1 -43.50 2.13 20.70
CA MET A 1 -42.24 1.79 21.40
C MET A 1 -41.09 2.77 20.99
N ILE A 2 -40.88 3.01 19.71
CA ILE A 2 -39.78 3.83 19.18
C ILE A 2 -39.80 5.30 19.72
N ILE A 3 -40.93 6.00 19.66
CA ILE A 3 -41.07 7.40 20.12
C ILE A 3 -40.73 7.54 21.61
N ARG A 4 -41.21 6.61 22.47
CA ARG A 4 -40.93 6.64 23.90
C ARG A 4 -39.49 6.31 24.26
N TRP A 5 -38.81 5.54 23.40
CA TRP A 5 -37.36 5.29 23.51
C TRP A 5 -36.54 6.57 23.30
N PHE A 6 -36.94 7.41 22.33
CA PHE A 6 -36.26 8.71 22.10
C PHE A 6 -36.50 9.72 23.24
N LEU A 7 -37.71 9.72 23.83
CA LEU A 7 -38.11 10.72 24.81
C LEU A 7 -37.76 10.37 26.27
N SER A 8 -37.54 9.12 26.61
CA SER A 8 -37.34 8.69 28.01
C SER A 8 -35.96 8.05 28.23
N LYS A 9 -35.11 8.71 29.05
CA LYS A 9 -33.80 8.21 29.48
C LYS A 9 -33.92 6.83 30.16
N THR A 10 -34.93 6.65 31.04
CA THR A 10 -35.19 5.40 31.77
C THR A 10 -35.52 4.24 30.82
N VAL A 11 -36.33 4.47 29.79
CA VAL A 11 -36.66 3.44 28.78
C VAL A 11 -35.43 3.06 27.97
N ARG A 12 -34.56 4.02 27.61
CA ARG A 12 -33.30 3.72 26.92
C ARG A 12 -32.39 2.88 27.79
N GLN A 13 -32.21 3.24 29.07
CA GLN A 13 -31.40 2.51 30.02
C GLN A 13 -31.89 1.08 30.24
N ALA A 14 -33.22 0.90 30.47
CA ALA A 14 -33.82 -0.40 30.62
C ALA A 14 -33.65 -1.30 29.38
N THR A 15 -33.82 -0.71 28.19
CA THR A 15 -33.61 -1.44 26.93
C THR A 15 -32.15 -1.83 26.74
N ALA A 16 -31.22 -0.94 27.05
CA ALA A 16 -29.79 -1.20 26.97
C ALA A 16 -29.35 -2.27 27.96
N MET A 17 -29.82 -2.17 29.23
CA MET A 17 -29.53 -3.13 30.28
C MET A 17 -30.09 -4.54 29.92
N ARG A 18 -31.32 -4.63 29.44
CA ARG A 18 -31.90 -5.90 28.97
C ARG A 18 -31.06 -6.53 27.87
N LYS A 19 -30.63 -5.72 26.86
CA LYS A 19 -29.82 -6.20 25.76
C LYS A 19 -28.42 -6.65 26.24
N HIS A 20 -27.86 -5.95 27.19
CA HIS A 20 -26.56 -6.29 27.77
C HIS A 20 -26.61 -7.61 28.54
N VAL A 21 -27.56 -7.74 29.50
CA VAL A 21 -27.72 -8.98 30.29
C VAL A 21 -28.10 -10.18 29.41
N TRP A 22 -28.91 -9.96 28.38
CA TRP A 22 -29.24 -11.02 27.40
C TRP A 22 -27.97 -11.50 26.65
N ARG A 23 -27.10 -10.60 26.24
CA ARG A 23 -25.81 -10.96 25.57
C ARG A 23 -24.92 -11.76 26.52
N LEU A 24 -24.82 -11.35 27.79
CA LEU A 24 -24.03 -12.07 28.80
C LEU A 24 -24.60 -13.46 29.07
N LEU A 25 -25.90 -13.58 29.18
CA LEU A 25 -26.59 -14.88 29.34
C LEU A 25 -26.28 -15.79 28.14
N CYS A 26 -26.43 -15.30 26.93
CA CYS A 26 -26.11 -16.08 25.73
C CYS A 26 -24.62 -16.49 25.66
N ALA A 27 -23.73 -15.60 26.05
CA ALA A 27 -22.27 -15.86 26.03
C ALA A 27 -21.80 -16.83 27.13
N GLN A 28 -22.59 -17.01 28.20
CA GLN A 28 -22.24 -17.89 29.33
C GLN A 28 -23.19 -19.10 29.47
N ARG A 29 -24.07 -19.29 28.50
CA ARG A 29 -25.13 -20.30 28.60
C ARG A 29 -24.62 -21.72 28.81
N ASP A 30 -23.46 -22.04 28.28
CA ASP A 30 -22.78 -23.34 28.38
C ASP A 30 -22.10 -23.58 29.74
N ILE A 31 -21.82 -22.52 30.50
CA ILE A 31 -21.13 -22.59 31.78
C ILE A 31 -22.03 -22.28 32.98
N LEU A 32 -23.28 -21.86 32.73
CA LEU A 32 -24.27 -21.56 33.76
C LEU A 32 -25.15 -22.79 34.07
N SER A 33 -25.59 -22.90 35.37
CA SER A 33 -26.52 -23.94 35.74
C SER A 33 -27.92 -23.70 35.14
N PRO A 34 -28.75 -24.76 34.92
CA PRO A 34 -30.12 -24.61 34.43
C PRO A 34 -30.96 -23.65 35.26
N GLN A 35 -30.77 -23.66 36.59
CA GLN A 35 -31.45 -22.74 37.52
C GLN A 35 -31.04 -21.27 37.29
N ALA A 36 -29.77 -21.01 37.04
CA ALA A 36 -29.26 -19.66 36.74
C ALA A 36 -29.84 -19.14 35.43
N ILE A 37 -29.88 -19.99 34.41
CA ILE A 37 -30.43 -19.65 33.08
C ILE A 37 -31.91 -19.28 33.20
N GLU A 38 -32.69 -20.08 33.92
CA GLU A 38 -34.13 -19.83 34.09
C GLU A 38 -34.39 -18.57 34.92
N ALA A 39 -33.66 -18.35 36.02
CA ALA A 39 -33.77 -17.15 36.86
C ALA A 39 -33.46 -15.88 36.07
N LEU A 40 -32.41 -15.88 35.26
CA LEU A 40 -32.05 -14.74 34.39
C LEU A 40 -33.07 -14.54 33.26
N ALA A 41 -33.52 -15.61 32.63
CA ALA A 41 -34.52 -15.57 31.58
C ALA A 41 -35.87 -15.03 32.09
N SER A 42 -36.29 -15.42 33.30
CA SER A 42 -37.53 -14.91 33.92
C SER A 42 -37.44 -13.42 34.23
N SER A 43 -36.31 -12.94 34.80
CA SER A 43 -36.07 -11.51 35.07
C SER A 43 -36.03 -10.69 33.79
N LEU A 44 -35.41 -11.21 32.73
CA LEU A 44 -35.39 -10.57 31.41
C LEU A 44 -36.77 -10.46 30.78
N ARG A 45 -37.59 -11.51 30.89
CA ARG A 45 -38.99 -11.52 30.45
C ARG A 45 -39.84 -10.52 31.25
N ALA A 46 -39.67 -10.44 32.57
CA ALA A 46 -40.37 -9.49 33.44
C ALA A 46 -40.07 -8.03 33.02
N LEU A 47 -38.79 -7.68 32.82
CA LEU A 47 -38.41 -6.36 32.34
C LEU A 47 -38.97 -6.08 30.93
N GLN A 48 -38.94 -7.06 30.03
CA GLN A 48 -39.53 -6.93 28.69
C GLN A 48 -41.03 -6.67 28.73
N ASN A 49 -41.77 -7.38 29.56
CA ASN A 49 -43.21 -7.22 29.73
C ASN A 49 -43.54 -5.83 30.31
N THR A 50 -42.75 -5.34 31.27
CA THR A 50 -42.88 -3.99 31.86
C THR A 50 -42.63 -2.92 30.82
N LEU A 51 -41.63 -3.12 29.94
CA LEU A 51 -41.35 -2.22 28.80
C LEU A 51 -42.51 -2.21 27.77
N ALA A 52 -43.09 -3.40 27.49
CA ALA A 52 -44.19 -3.56 26.53
C ALA A 52 -45.51 -2.98 27.07
N ALA A 53 -45.78 -3.18 28.35
CA ALA A 53 -46.96 -2.63 29.04
C ALA A 53 -46.91 -1.11 29.23
N LYS A 54 -45.85 -0.44 28.82
CA LYS A 54 -45.67 1.02 28.99
C LYS A 54 -45.79 1.50 30.45
N ALA A 55 -45.43 0.67 31.42
CA ALA A 55 -45.55 0.92 32.84
C ALA A 55 -44.88 2.24 33.30
N ALA A 56 -45.20 2.71 34.51
CA ALA A 56 -44.64 3.89 35.15
C ALA A 56 -43.11 3.76 35.35
N LYS A 57 -42.42 4.89 35.48
CA LYS A 57 -40.94 4.93 35.60
C LYS A 57 -40.42 4.16 36.82
N ASP A 58 -41.19 4.17 37.93
CA ASP A 58 -40.79 3.51 39.18
C ASP A 58 -40.88 2.00 39.07
N ALA A 59 -41.93 1.48 38.40
CA ALA A 59 -42.07 0.03 38.12
C ALA A 59 -40.93 -0.44 37.20
N LEU A 60 -40.52 0.38 36.25
CA LEU A 60 -39.39 0.08 35.34
C LEU A 60 -38.07 0.05 36.10
N ARG A 61 -37.84 1.01 37.00
CA ARG A 61 -36.64 1.04 37.87
C ARG A 61 -36.55 -0.18 38.76
N LYS A 62 -37.67 -0.56 39.40
CA LYS A 62 -37.71 -1.77 40.23
C LYS A 62 -37.34 -3.03 39.44
N GLN A 63 -37.89 -3.19 38.24
CA GLN A 63 -37.53 -4.34 37.39
C GLN A 63 -36.10 -4.31 36.89
N MET A 64 -35.47 -3.12 36.70
CA MET A 64 -34.06 -2.99 36.42
C MET A 64 -33.20 -3.42 37.61
N GLU A 65 -33.55 -3.01 38.83
CA GLU A 65 -32.87 -3.44 40.07
C GLU A 65 -32.99 -4.95 40.29
N ASP A 66 -34.15 -5.53 40.06
CA ASP A 66 -34.36 -6.97 40.17
C ASP A 66 -33.53 -7.76 39.15
N LEU A 67 -33.46 -7.27 37.91
CA LEU A 67 -32.58 -7.83 36.89
C LEU A 67 -31.10 -7.70 37.24
N GLU A 68 -30.68 -6.55 37.79
CA GLU A 68 -29.31 -6.32 38.25
C GLU A 68 -28.92 -7.29 39.38
N LYS A 69 -29.78 -7.46 40.38
CA LYS A 69 -29.59 -8.45 41.45
C LYS A 69 -29.45 -9.86 40.91
N ALA A 70 -30.33 -10.24 39.97
CA ALA A 70 -30.28 -11.55 39.34
C ALA A 70 -28.98 -11.73 38.54
N ALA A 71 -28.56 -10.70 37.77
CA ALA A 71 -27.34 -10.72 37.00
C ALA A 71 -26.09 -10.85 37.91
N ASN A 72 -26.00 -10.05 38.96
CA ASN A 72 -24.89 -10.10 39.93
C ASN A 72 -24.82 -11.43 40.68
N LYS A 73 -25.96 -12.10 40.93
CA LYS A 73 -25.99 -13.38 41.61
C LYS A 73 -25.56 -14.55 40.71
N TRP A 74 -25.99 -14.57 39.46
CA TRP A 74 -25.89 -15.75 38.62
C TRP A 74 -24.87 -15.66 37.50
N LEU A 75 -24.56 -14.46 36.96
CA LEU A 75 -23.53 -14.31 35.95
C LEU A 75 -22.17 -14.43 36.61
N LYS A 76 -21.29 -15.16 35.95
CA LYS A 76 -19.89 -15.27 36.39
C LYS A 76 -19.11 -14.08 35.90
N PRO A 77 -18.32 -13.37 36.75
CA PRO A 77 -17.44 -12.34 36.27
C PRO A 77 -16.40 -12.96 35.36
N TYR A 78 -16.09 -12.28 34.26
CA TYR A 78 -15.01 -12.73 33.38
C TYR A 78 -13.67 -12.56 34.08
N PRO A 79 -12.78 -13.57 34.05
CA PRO A 79 -11.41 -13.38 34.47
C PRO A 79 -10.74 -12.35 33.54
N HIS A 80 -10.05 -11.38 34.14
CA HIS A 80 -9.31 -10.33 33.43
C HIS A 80 -10.13 -9.56 32.37
N PRO A 81 -11.22 -8.88 32.74
CA PRO A 81 -12.13 -8.23 31.80
C PRO A 81 -11.44 -7.21 30.88
N ALA A 82 -10.51 -6.42 31.41
CA ALA A 82 -9.75 -5.43 30.62
C ALA A 82 -8.89 -6.09 29.53
N TRP A 83 -8.24 -7.21 29.85
CA TRP A 83 -7.46 -7.96 28.86
C TRP A 83 -8.37 -8.50 27.73
N ARG A 84 -9.51 -9.06 28.09
CA ARG A 84 -10.47 -9.59 27.12
C ARG A 84 -11.01 -8.49 26.20
N GLU A 85 -11.38 -7.34 26.76
CA GLU A 85 -11.88 -6.19 26.01
C GLU A 85 -10.82 -5.70 25.01
N ASN A 86 -9.57 -5.57 25.43
CA ASN A 86 -8.47 -5.17 24.54
C ASN A 86 -8.22 -6.17 23.41
N VAL A 87 -8.31 -7.49 23.71
CA VAL A 87 -8.17 -8.52 22.66
C VAL A 87 -9.35 -8.50 21.70
N GLU A 88 -10.58 -8.33 22.19
CA GLU A 88 -11.76 -8.22 21.34
C GLU A 88 -11.69 -7.00 20.42
N VAL A 89 -11.33 -5.84 20.97
CA VAL A 89 -11.13 -4.62 20.17
C VAL A 89 -10.03 -4.82 19.13
N LEU A 90 -8.90 -5.42 19.50
CA LEU A 90 -7.81 -5.71 18.59
C LEU A 90 -8.25 -6.63 17.44
N LEU A 91 -8.96 -7.71 17.75
CA LEU A 91 -9.45 -8.66 16.74
C LEU A 91 -10.43 -8.01 15.77
N VAL A 92 -11.38 -7.21 16.29
CA VAL A 92 -12.32 -6.45 15.46
C VAL A 92 -11.57 -5.45 14.58
N ALA A 93 -10.62 -4.69 15.14
CA ALA A 93 -9.82 -3.74 14.38
C ALA A 93 -9.01 -4.43 13.26
N LEU A 94 -8.38 -5.57 13.55
CA LEU A 94 -7.67 -6.37 12.56
C LEU A 94 -8.60 -6.90 11.47
N ALA A 95 -9.77 -7.43 11.83
CA ALA A 95 -10.74 -7.92 10.86
C ALA A 95 -11.24 -6.81 9.92
N VAL A 96 -11.54 -5.63 10.47
CA VAL A 96 -11.93 -4.45 9.68
C VAL A 96 -10.78 -3.98 8.78
N ALA A 97 -9.57 -3.87 9.32
CA ALA A 97 -8.40 -3.44 8.55
C ALA A 97 -8.09 -4.42 7.40
N MET A 98 -8.15 -5.72 7.66
CA MET A 98 -7.98 -6.76 6.63
C MET A 98 -9.10 -6.70 5.58
N GLY A 99 -10.36 -6.48 5.99
CA GLY A 99 -11.49 -6.30 5.10
C GLY A 99 -11.30 -5.09 4.16
N ILE A 100 -10.91 -3.95 4.72
CA ILE A 100 -10.63 -2.74 3.92
C ILE A 100 -9.49 -3.01 2.93
N ARG A 101 -8.39 -3.59 3.41
CA ARG A 101 -7.23 -3.91 2.57
C ARG A 101 -7.57 -4.87 1.43
N THR A 102 -8.40 -5.87 1.69
CA THR A 102 -8.69 -6.93 0.70
C THR A 102 -9.70 -6.48 -0.35
N PHE A 103 -10.73 -5.73 0.04
CA PHE A 103 -11.86 -5.45 -0.82
C PHE A 103 -11.93 -4.01 -1.34
N PHE A 104 -11.31 -3.05 -0.66
CA PHE A 104 -11.47 -1.63 -0.98
C PHE A 104 -10.17 -0.98 -1.42
N LEU A 105 -9.20 -0.85 -0.50
CA LEU A 105 -7.98 -0.07 -0.71
C LEU A 105 -6.74 -0.88 -0.31
N GLN A 106 -5.96 -1.25 -1.27
CA GLN A 106 -4.72 -1.96 -1.03
C GLN A 106 -3.52 -1.02 -1.11
N PRO A 107 -2.68 -0.95 -0.04
CA PRO A 107 -1.45 -0.17 -0.10
C PRO A 107 -0.40 -0.88 -0.96
N PHE A 108 0.24 -0.13 -1.87
CA PHE A 108 1.35 -0.56 -2.69
C PHE A 108 2.52 0.41 -2.58
N LYS A 109 3.71 -0.10 -2.78
CA LYS A 109 4.95 0.66 -2.92
C LYS A 109 5.52 0.42 -4.31
N ILE A 110 6.02 1.48 -4.95
CA ILE A 110 6.64 1.41 -6.27
C ILE A 110 8.15 1.20 -6.09
N PRO A 111 8.69 0.02 -6.48
CA PRO A 111 10.12 -0.26 -6.31
C PRO A 111 10.98 0.23 -7.48
N THR A 112 10.39 0.36 -8.68
CA THR A 112 11.11 0.61 -9.95
C THR A 112 10.71 1.93 -10.59
N GLY A 113 11.56 2.46 -11.47
CA GLY A 113 11.32 3.72 -12.16
C GLY A 113 10.49 3.62 -13.45
N SER A 114 9.82 2.51 -13.71
CA SER A 114 9.14 2.28 -15.01
C SER A 114 7.95 3.21 -15.30
N MET A 115 7.45 3.92 -14.29
CA MET A 115 6.34 4.87 -14.40
C MET A 115 6.76 6.34 -14.25
N GLN A 116 8.08 6.61 -14.22
CA GLN A 116 8.59 7.98 -14.24
C GLN A 116 8.23 8.65 -15.58
N PRO A 117 7.93 9.95 -15.59
CA PRO A 117 7.97 10.91 -14.46
C PRO A 117 6.68 10.94 -13.63
N THR A 118 5.67 10.17 -13.96
CA THR A 118 4.36 10.21 -13.27
C THR A 118 4.42 9.64 -11.86
N LEU A 119 5.00 8.44 -11.70
CA LEU A 119 5.21 7.80 -10.40
C LEU A 119 6.68 7.39 -10.28
N TYR A 120 7.25 7.59 -9.10
CA TYR A 120 8.67 7.32 -8.87
C TYR A 120 8.87 6.02 -8.09
N GLY A 121 9.80 5.21 -8.56
CA GLY A 121 10.37 4.12 -7.79
C GLY A 121 11.46 4.59 -6.85
N VAL A 122 12.08 3.62 -6.16
CA VAL A 122 13.25 3.90 -5.32
C VAL A 122 14.42 4.31 -6.19
N THR A 123 14.97 5.50 -5.91
CA THR A 123 16.18 6.03 -6.57
C THR A 123 17.29 6.25 -5.56
N SER A 124 18.53 6.32 -6.02
CA SER A 124 19.67 6.64 -5.16
C SER A 124 20.72 7.46 -5.89
N ALA A 125 21.41 8.29 -5.13
CA ALA A 125 22.60 9.00 -5.61
C ALA A 125 23.79 8.63 -4.72
N ASN A 126 24.88 8.18 -5.35
CA ASN A 126 26.14 7.94 -4.66
C ASN A 126 26.86 9.27 -4.45
N LEU A 127 27.08 9.63 -3.18
CA LEU A 127 27.66 10.91 -2.77
C LEU A 127 29.17 10.82 -2.49
N ILE A 128 29.82 9.68 -2.71
CA ILE A 128 31.25 9.49 -2.47
C ILE A 128 32.08 10.50 -3.26
N ASN A 129 31.68 10.77 -4.51
CA ASN A 129 32.33 11.73 -5.38
C ASN A 129 31.91 13.21 -5.18
N GLN A 130 31.11 13.46 -4.15
CA GLN A 130 30.60 14.79 -3.77
C GLN A 130 31.02 15.12 -2.31
N PRO A 131 32.32 15.36 -2.04
CA PRO A 131 32.81 15.56 -0.68
C PRO A 131 32.20 16.79 0.00
N ASP A 132 31.86 17.82 -0.77
CA ASP A 132 31.29 19.08 -0.29
C ASP A 132 29.83 18.96 0.12
N PHE A 133 29.14 17.89 -0.28
CA PHE A 133 27.76 17.66 0.11
C PHE A 133 27.68 17.32 1.60
N LYS A 134 27.00 18.14 2.38
CA LYS A 134 26.78 17.88 3.81
C LYS A 134 25.45 17.15 4.01
N ILE A 135 25.50 15.95 4.60
CA ILE A 135 24.29 15.21 4.98
C ILE A 135 23.54 16.07 6.01
N PRO A 136 22.25 16.36 5.75
CA PRO A 136 21.43 17.15 6.66
C PRO A 136 21.33 16.52 8.05
N THR A 137 21.23 17.35 9.08
CA THR A 137 21.05 16.93 10.47
C THR A 137 19.92 17.69 11.13
N GLY A 138 19.42 17.19 12.26
CA GLY A 138 18.36 17.86 13.02
C GLY A 138 17.04 17.99 12.23
N LEU A 139 16.44 19.17 12.26
CA LEU A 139 15.13 19.42 11.63
C LEU A 139 15.17 19.24 10.10
N ALA A 140 16.28 19.63 9.46
CA ALA A 140 16.43 19.46 8.01
C ALA A 140 16.38 17.98 7.60
N TRP A 141 17.04 17.10 8.36
CA TRP A 141 16.96 15.65 8.16
C TRP A 141 15.51 15.13 8.28
N VAL A 142 14.76 15.61 9.29
CA VAL A 142 13.35 15.22 9.49
C VAL A 142 12.49 15.67 8.31
N LEU A 143 12.67 16.89 7.83
CA LEU A 143 11.91 17.40 6.67
C LEU A 143 12.21 16.60 5.40
N GLU A 144 13.47 16.29 5.13
CA GLU A 144 13.84 15.46 3.99
C GLU A 144 13.32 14.02 4.12
N TRP A 145 13.28 13.48 5.34
CA TRP A 145 12.67 12.19 5.59
C TRP A 145 11.17 12.19 5.24
N PHE A 146 10.41 13.23 5.58
CA PHE A 146 9.02 13.38 5.14
C PHE A 146 8.88 13.49 3.63
N GLN A 147 9.89 14.00 2.94
CA GLN A 147 9.97 14.00 1.49
C GLN A 147 10.48 12.68 0.91
N GLY A 148 10.65 11.66 1.75
CA GLY A 148 11.07 10.32 1.35
C GLY A 148 12.57 10.16 1.16
N THR A 149 13.38 11.13 1.55
CA THR A 149 14.86 11.08 1.43
C THR A 149 15.47 10.50 2.71
N SER A 150 16.35 9.54 2.53
CA SER A 150 17.13 8.92 3.61
C SER A 150 18.60 8.87 3.22
N TYR A 151 19.48 8.90 4.23
CA TYR A 151 20.92 8.86 4.02
C TYR A 151 21.52 7.62 4.68
N VAL A 152 22.45 6.99 3.98
CA VAL A 152 23.28 5.91 4.50
C VAL A 152 24.73 6.34 4.44
N HIS A 153 25.37 6.42 5.61
CA HIS A 153 26.78 6.80 5.71
C HIS A 153 27.54 5.79 6.57
N VAL A 154 28.51 5.14 5.98
CA VAL A 154 29.39 4.17 6.65
C VAL A 154 30.84 4.53 6.37
N VAL A 155 31.62 4.71 7.43
CA VAL A 155 33.05 5.02 7.36
C VAL A 155 33.83 3.80 7.86
N ALA A 156 34.89 3.44 7.18
CA ALA A 156 35.79 2.36 7.57
C ALA A 156 36.47 2.67 8.91
N LYS A 157 36.36 1.76 9.88
CA LYS A 157 36.99 1.90 11.20
C LYS A 157 38.44 1.42 11.23
N THR A 158 38.80 0.56 10.28
CA THR A 158 40.13 -0.06 10.13
C THR A 158 40.42 -0.25 8.65
N ASP A 159 41.69 -0.36 8.31
CA ASP A 159 42.10 -0.79 6.98
C ASP A 159 41.63 -2.24 6.75
N GLY A 160 41.18 -2.53 5.54
CA GLY A 160 40.79 -3.88 5.18
C GLY A 160 39.89 -3.99 3.95
N ASN A 161 39.62 -5.21 3.55
CA ASN A 161 38.76 -5.50 2.43
C ASN A 161 37.29 -5.63 2.87
N LEU A 162 36.38 -5.26 1.99
CA LEU A 162 34.96 -5.57 2.17
C LEU A 162 34.75 -7.08 1.96
N GLU A 163 34.33 -7.78 3.02
CA GLU A 163 34.19 -9.22 3.04
C GLU A 163 32.74 -9.65 2.78
N LEU A 164 31.81 -8.98 3.44
CA LEU A 164 30.39 -9.36 3.42
C LEU A 164 29.47 -8.15 3.61
N VAL A 165 28.39 -8.11 2.87
CA VAL A 165 27.24 -7.24 3.13
C VAL A 165 26.03 -8.10 3.39
N GLU A 166 25.49 -8.07 4.61
CA GLU A 166 24.29 -8.83 4.93
C GLU A 166 23.04 -8.10 4.39
N PRO A 167 21.98 -8.84 4.03
CA PRO A 167 20.70 -8.22 3.75
C PRO A 167 20.13 -7.54 5.00
N PRO A 168 19.25 -6.52 4.87
CA PRO A 168 18.65 -5.87 6.02
C PRO A 168 17.75 -6.84 6.81
N VAL A 169 17.93 -6.87 8.13
CA VAL A 169 17.06 -7.60 9.05
C VAL A 169 15.75 -6.83 9.18
N ARG A 170 14.63 -7.48 8.89
CA ARG A 170 13.28 -6.90 8.95
C ARG A 170 12.50 -7.41 10.16
N VAL A 171 11.77 -6.50 10.78
CA VAL A 171 10.74 -6.85 11.76
C VAL A 171 9.42 -6.24 11.26
N LEU A 172 8.46 -7.10 10.94
CA LEU A 172 7.24 -6.73 10.23
C LEU A 172 7.56 -6.03 8.89
N ILE A 173 7.27 -4.73 8.80
CA ILE A 173 7.51 -3.91 7.60
C ILE A 173 8.75 -3.02 7.69
N PHE A 174 9.44 -3.01 8.85
CA PHE A 174 10.56 -2.12 9.12
C PHE A 174 11.90 -2.82 8.98
N ASN A 175 12.83 -2.20 8.26
CA ASN A 175 14.23 -2.59 8.29
C ASN A 175 14.84 -2.07 9.60
N ILE A 176 15.35 -2.96 10.45
CA ILE A 176 15.89 -2.59 11.76
C ILE A 176 17.38 -2.35 11.70
N ARG A 177 18.12 -3.22 11.01
CA ARG A 177 19.56 -3.12 10.89
C ARG A 177 20.07 -3.84 9.65
N GLN A 178 21.20 -3.37 9.13
CA GLN A 178 22.00 -4.05 8.12
C GLN A 178 23.47 -4.02 8.54
N LYS A 179 24.22 -5.06 8.24
CA LYS A 179 25.62 -5.16 8.63
C LYS A 179 26.53 -5.34 7.42
N LEU A 180 27.71 -4.73 7.53
CA LEU A 180 28.80 -4.90 6.57
C LEU A 180 30.03 -5.38 7.37
N MET A 181 30.76 -6.36 6.87
CA MET A 181 32.04 -6.79 7.41
C MET A 181 33.18 -6.26 6.58
N LEU A 182 34.08 -5.51 7.20
CA LEU A 182 35.22 -4.87 6.56
C LEU A 182 36.44 -5.02 7.48
N GLY A 183 37.53 -5.62 6.96
CA GLY A 183 38.75 -5.88 7.72
C GLY A 183 38.50 -6.64 9.01
N GLY A 184 37.65 -7.66 8.99
CA GLY A 184 37.25 -8.47 10.16
C GLY A 184 36.38 -7.72 11.19
N ARG A 185 35.91 -6.49 10.88
CA ARG A 185 35.06 -5.72 11.81
C ARG A 185 33.69 -5.44 11.23
N TRP A 186 32.67 -5.55 12.08
CA TRP A 186 31.29 -5.24 11.73
C TRP A 186 30.99 -3.74 11.78
N HIS A 187 30.38 -3.26 10.71
CA HIS A 187 29.78 -1.92 10.60
C HIS A 187 28.27 -2.12 10.53
N THR A 188 27.51 -1.43 11.38
CA THR A 188 26.05 -1.57 11.45
C THR A 188 25.38 -0.29 10.99
N VAL A 189 24.49 -0.42 10.02
CA VAL A 189 23.55 0.61 9.59
C VAL A 189 22.22 0.35 10.31
N TRP A 190 21.82 1.29 11.12
CA TRP A 190 20.55 1.23 11.82
C TRP A 190 19.45 1.85 10.96
N PHE A 191 18.29 1.20 10.92
CA PHE A 191 17.13 1.61 10.13
C PHE A 191 17.47 1.91 8.66
N PRO A 192 18.11 0.96 7.94
CA PRO A 192 18.46 1.19 6.56
C PRO A 192 17.20 1.42 5.74
N PRO A 193 17.25 2.34 4.74
CA PRO A 193 16.13 2.56 3.84
C PRO A 193 15.82 1.28 3.05
N ASP A 194 14.64 1.24 2.47
CA ASP A 194 14.35 0.21 1.47
C ASP A 194 15.02 0.60 0.14
N TYR A 195 15.86 -0.26 -0.37
CA TYR A 195 16.61 -0.05 -1.62
C TYR A 195 15.82 -0.44 -2.88
N GLY A 196 14.56 -0.84 -2.74
CA GLY A 196 13.71 -1.25 -3.86
C GLY A 196 14.14 -2.61 -4.46
N SER A 197 14.30 -2.64 -5.78
CA SER A 197 14.72 -3.84 -6.52
C SER A 197 16.23 -4.09 -6.52
N MET A 198 17.02 -3.17 -5.95
CA MET A 198 18.49 -3.28 -5.90
C MET A 198 18.97 -3.51 -4.46
N THR A 199 20.19 -4.02 -4.31
CA THR A 199 20.84 -4.16 -3.00
C THR A 199 21.64 -2.91 -2.64
N LEU A 200 22.10 -2.81 -1.37
CA LEU A 200 22.99 -1.73 -0.94
C LEU A 200 24.27 -1.70 -1.78
N GLU A 201 24.85 -2.86 -2.05
CA GLU A 201 26.09 -3.00 -2.83
C GLU A 201 25.90 -2.43 -4.23
N ALA A 202 24.84 -2.83 -4.91
CA ALA A 202 24.55 -2.35 -6.26
C ALA A 202 24.34 -0.83 -6.31
N ARG A 203 23.67 -0.25 -5.28
CA ARG A 203 23.46 1.20 -5.22
C ARG A 203 24.70 1.99 -4.84
N ALA A 204 25.54 1.42 -3.99
CA ALA A 204 26.79 2.06 -3.55
C ALA A 204 27.98 1.79 -4.49
N GLY A 205 27.84 0.85 -5.44
CA GLY A 205 28.94 0.42 -6.30
C GLY A 205 30.01 -0.37 -5.53
N LEU A 206 29.58 -1.16 -4.53
CA LEU A 206 30.48 -1.98 -3.72
C LEU A 206 30.73 -3.33 -4.36
N HIS A 207 31.97 -3.80 -4.23
CA HIS A 207 32.38 -5.13 -4.68
C HIS A 207 33.09 -5.88 -3.56
N SER A 208 32.84 -7.19 -3.45
CA SER A 208 33.56 -8.04 -2.50
C SER A 208 35.07 -7.97 -2.78
N GLY A 209 35.88 -7.90 -1.73
CA GLY A 209 37.32 -7.74 -1.82
C GLY A 209 37.80 -6.32 -2.04
N GLN A 210 36.93 -5.33 -2.19
CA GLN A 210 37.32 -3.92 -2.32
C GLN A 210 38.00 -3.43 -1.03
N PHE A 211 39.21 -2.84 -1.18
CA PHE A 211 40.00 -2.34 -0.07
C PHE A 211 39.59 -0.92 0.33
N PHE A 212 39.50 -0.68 1.63
CA PHE A 212 39.25 0.64 2.22
C PHE A 212 40.25 0.94 3.31
N ARG A 213 40.67 2.20 3.42
CA ARG A 213 41.51 2.70 4.51
C ARG A 213 40.65 3.18 5.67
N ALA A 214 41.18 3.13 6.86
CA ALA A 214 40.55 3.71 8.06
C ALA A 214 40.22 5.20 7.82
N GLY A 215 38.99 5.60 8.16
CA GLY A 215 38.48 6.95 7.90
C GLY A 215 37.90 7.18 6.50
N GLN A 216 38.02 6.24 5.59
CA GLN A 216 37.46 6.36 4.23
C GLN A 216 35.95 6.04 4.23
N ASP A 217 35.19 6.80 3.44
CA ASP A 217 33.78 6.51 3.21
C ASP A 217 33.62 5.19 2.45
N VAL A 218 32.95 4.21 3.06
CA VAL A 218 32.59 2.93 2.44
C VAL A 218 31.26 3.07 1.70
N VAL A 219 30.28 3.69 2.33
CA VAL A 219 28.96 4.01 1.79
C VAL A 219 28.64 5.46 2.10
N ARG A 220 28.24 6.19 1.09
CA ARG A 220 27.69 7.54 1.24
C ARG A 220 26.59 7.74 0.21
N LEU A 221 25.37 7.32 0.59
CA LEU A 221 24.20 7.29 -0.30
C LEU A 221 23.12 8.22 0.17
N ARG A 222 22.51 8.92 -0.78
CA ARG A 222 21.16 9.48 -0.65
C ARG A 222 20.20 8.52 -1.34
N VAL A 223 19.18 8.06 -0.62
CA VAL A 223 18.15 7.15 -1.12
C VAL A 223 16.81 7.86 -1.06
N ASN A 224 16.14 7.99 -2.18
CA ASN A 224 14.75 8.48 -2.23
C ASN A 224 13.83 7.28 -2.29
N CYS A 225 12.86 7.20 -1.38
CA CYS A 225 11.90 6.11 -1.37
C CYS A 225 10.99 6.19 -2.62
N GLY A 226 10.48 5.07 -3.05
CA GLY A 226 9.44 5.03 -4.07
C GLY A 226 8.10 5.55 -3.55
N ASP A 227 7.23 5.93 -4.45
CA ASP A 227 5.88 6.37 -4.12
C ASP A 227 5.09 5.21 -3.48
N HIS A 228 4.39 5.51 -2.39
CA HIS A 228 3.46 4.60 -1.73
C HIS A 228 2.05 5.10 -2.02
N LEU A 229 1.23 4.23 -2.57
CA LEU A 229 -0.10 4.60 -3.01
C LEU A 229 -1.15 3.58 -2.58
N PHE A 230 -2.38 4.05 -2.48
CA PHE A 230 -3.54 3.17 -2.37
C PHE A 230 -4.05 2.82 -3.76
N VAL A 231 -4.32 1.54 -3.95
CA VAL A 231 -4.97 1.00 -5.15
C VAL A 231 -6.44 0.76 -4.82
N ASP A 232 -7.30 1.41 -5.58
CA ASP A 232 -8.74 1.21 -5.54
C ASP A 232 -9.11 -0.09 -6.26
N ARG A 233 -9.55 -1.08 -5.49
CA ARG A 233 -9.99 -2.39 -5.98
C ARG A 233 -11.49 -2.44 -6.27
N LEU A 234 -12.22 -1.40 -5.87
CA LEU A 234 -13.68 -1.39 -5.91
C LEU A 234 -14.23 -0.91 -7.26
N SER A 235 -13.61 0.13 -7.84
CA SER A 235 -14.14 0.81 -9.04
C SER A 235 -14.41 -0.14 -10.20
N TYR A 236 -13.54 -1.10 -10.46
CA TYR A 236 -13.66 -2.01 -11.60
C TYR A 236 -14.69 -3.12 -11.42
N ASN A 237 -15.30 -3.22 -10.25
CA ASN A 237 -16.52 -4.04 -10.06
C ASN A 237 -17.77 -3.37 -10.62
N PHE A 238 -17.74 -2.04 -10.78
CA PHE A 238 -18.91 -1.25 -11.22
C PHE A 238 -18.76 -0.60 -12.57
N ARG A 239 -17.52 -0.43 -13.06
CA ARG A 239 -17.24 0.12 -14.38
C ARG A 239 -16.09 -0.59 -15.09
N ARG A 240 -15.95 -0.35 -16.36
CA ARG A 240 -14.77 -0.81 -17.12
C ARG A 240 -13.58 0.12 -16.89
N PRO A 241 -12.34 -0.41 -16.99
CA PRO A 241 -11.16 0.44 -17.00
C PRO A 241 -11.16 1.35 -18.25
N GLU A 242 -10.63 2.55 -18.10
CA GLU A 242 -10.54 3.56 -19.13
C GLU A 242 -9.10 3.78 -19.55
N ARG A 243 -8.87 4.11 -20.83
CA ARG A 243 -7.54 4.45 -21.33
C ARG A 243 -6.97 5.65 -20.58
N GLY A 244 -5.66 5.60 -20.30
CA GLY A 244 -4.95 6.62 -19.53
C GLY A 244 -4.90 6.35 -18.04
N GLU A 245 -5.74 5.46 -17.49
CA GLU A 245 -5.67 5.10 -16.07
C GLU A 245 -4.38 4.32 -15.75
N ILE A 246 -3.80 4.61 -14.60
CA ILE A 246 -2.68 3.83 -14.06
C ILE A 246 -3.26 2.65 -13.29
N ILE A 247 -3.02 1.45 -13.79
CA ILE A 247 -3.61 0.22 -13.27
C ILE A 247 -2.57 -0.69 -12.63
N VAL A 248 -3.02 -1.46 -11.65
CA VAL A 248 -2.26 -2.54 -11.03
C VAL A 248 -2.86 -3.87 -11.47
N PHE A 249 -2.02 -4.77 -11.91
CA PHE A 249 -2.40 -6.09 -12.37
C PHE A 249 -1.40 -7.16 -11.92
N GLU A 250 -1.85 -8.39 -11.88
CA GLU A 250 -1.02 -9.55 -11.57
C GLU A 250 -0.38 -10.09 -12.87
N THR A 251 0.90 -10.43 -12.82
CA THR A 251 1.63 -10.96 -13.99
C THR A 251 1.30 -12.39 -14.35
N LYS A 252 0.40 -13.01 -13.59
CA LYS A 252 -0.08 -14.37 -13.85
C LYS A 252 -0.65 -14.50 -15.26
N GLY A 253 -0.20 -15.52 -15.98
CA GLY A 253 -0.63 -15.75 -17.37
C GLY A 253 0.08 -14.87 -18.41
N ILE A 254 1.08 -14.08 -18.03
CA ILE A 254 1.99 -13.40 -18.94
C ILE A 254 3.22 -14.27 -19.12
N TYR A 255 3.35 -14.89 -20.26
CA TYR A 255 4.47 -15.81 -20.55
C TYR A 255 5.57 -15.05 -21.30
N HIS A 256 6.52 -14.50 -20.55
CA HIS A 256 7.70 -13.83 -21.08
C HIS A 256 8.92 -14.15 -20.19
N PRO A 257 10.12 -14.42 -20.74
CA PRO A 257 11.29 -14.86 -19.96
C PRO A 257 11.68 -13.92 -18.83
N ASN A 258 11.51 -12.61 -19.03
CA ASN A 258 11.90 -11.57 -18.08
C ASN A 258 10.75 -11.11 -17.16
N VAL A 259 9.55 -11.72 -17.26
CA VAL A 259 8.40 -11.40 -16.42
C VAL A 259 8.18 -12.53 -15.42
N PRO A 260 8.52 -12.34 -14.13
CA PRO A 260 8.23 -13.34 -13.12
C PRO A 260 6.70 -13.45 -12.92
N GLN A 261 6.23 -14.68 -12.69
CA GLN A 261 4.83 -14.96 -12.41
C GLN A 261 4.43 -14.51 -11.00
N ASP A 262 3.15 -14.31 -10.77
CA ASP A 262 2.56 -14.00 -9.46
C ASP A 262 3.16 -12.73 -8.81
N GLN A 263 3.52 -11.74 -9.64
CA GLN A 263 3.95 -10.41 -9.20
C GLN A 263 2.92 -9.36 -9.55
N PHE A 264 2.96 -8.23 -8.82
CA PHE A 264 2.12 -7.08 -9.12
C PHE A 264 2.89 -6.05 -9.93
N TYR A 265 2.37 -5.70 -11.08
CA TYR A 265 2.91 -4.63 -11.92
C TYR A 265 1.96 -3.42 -11.91
N ILE A 266 2.55 -2.24 -12.02
CA ILE A 266 1.84 -0.98 -12.18
C ILE A 266 2.26 -0.35 -13.49
N LYS A 267 1.29 -0.04 -14.36
CA LYS A 267 1.51 0.53 -15.69
C LYS A 267 0.31 1.38 -16.08
N ARG A 268 0.47 2.18 -17.14
CA ARG A 268 -0.62 2.93 -17.76
C ARG A 268 -1.38 2.04 -18.73
N LEU A 269 -2.70 2.06 -18.65
CA LEU A 269 -3.59 1.40 -19.60
C LEU A 269 -3.61 2.18 -20.90
N VAL A 270 -3.11 1.59 -21.97
CA VAL A 270 -2.98 2.26 -23.27
C VAL A 270 -4.01 1.79 -24.29
N ALA A 271 -4.44 0.52 -24.23
CA ALA A 271 -5.45 0.01 -25.15
C ALA A 271 -6.34 -1.07 -24.54
N LEU A 272 -7.52 -1.22 -25.10
CA LEU A 272 -8.59 -2.11 -24.68
C LEU A 272 -8.83 -3.21 -25.72
N GLY A 273 -9.52 -4.28 -25.33
CA GLY A 273 -9.80 -5.41 -26.22
C GLY A 273 -10.44 -5.01 -27.54
N ASN A 274 -10.04 -5.69 -28.61
CA ASN A 274 -10.41 -5.48 -30.02
C ASN A 274 -9.83 -4.19 -30.66
N GLU A 275 -8.95 -3.46 -29.98
CA GLU A 275 -8.31 -2.28 -30.54
C GLU A 275 -7.05 -2.64 -31.33
N HIS A 276 -6.78 -1.85 -32.33
CA HIS A 276 -5.61 -1.91 -33.18
C HIS A 276 -4.59 -0.88 -32.71
N VAL A 277 -3.38 -1.32 -32.39
CA VAL A 277 -2.34 -0.49 -31.78
C VAL A 277 -1.11 -0.47 -32.65
N ARG A 278 -0.58 0.71 -32.92
CA ARG A 278 0.73 0.96 -33.55
C ARG A 278 1.51 2.01 -32.78
N ILE A 279 2.82 2.05 -32.97
CA ILE A 279 3.69 3.11 -32.48
C ILE A 279 4.30 3.82 -33.70
N GLY A 280 4.01 5.10 -33.86
CA GLY A 280 4.56 5.92 -34.95
C GLY A 280 6.06 6.18 -34.77
N ASN A 281 6.72 6.64 -35.84
CA ASN A 281 8.13 7.06 -35.80
C ASN A 281 8.36 8.27 -34.88
N ASP A 282 7.31 9.01 -34.59
CA ASP A 282 7.29 10.10 -33.62
C ASP A 282 7.08 9.64 -32.17
N GLN A 283 7.14 8.32 -31.93
CA GLN A 283 6.95 7.67 -30.62
C GLN A 283 5.53 7.83 -30.02
N HIS A 284 4.54 8.25 -30.81
CA HIS A 284 3.16 8.32 -30.38
C HIS A 284 2.41 7.01 -30.64
N LEU A 285 1.52 6.64 -29.72
CA LEU A 285 0.59 5.56 -29.92
C LEU A 285 -0.50 5.98 -30.91
N ILE A 286 -0.83 5.08 -31.80
CA ILE A 286 -1.93 5.20 -32.76
C ILE A 286 -2.91 4.07 -32.47
N ILE A 287 -4.10 4.42 -32.00
CA ILE A 287 -5.13 3.46 -31.60
C ILE A 287 -6.31 3.58 -32.56
N ASN A 288 -6.62 2.50 -33.26
CA ASN A 288 -7.68 2.50 -34.31
C ASN A 288 -7.51 3.65 -35.32
N GLY A 289 -6.27 3.95 -35.69
CA GLY A 289 -5.92 5.05 -36.58
C GLY A 289 -5.85 6.45 -35.94
N ASN A 290 -6.23 6.61 -34.68
CA ASN A 290 -6.17 7.89 -33.97
C ASN A 290 -4.87 8.00 -33.18
N ARG A 291 -4.11 9.05 -33.42
CA ARG A 291 -2.87 9.36 -32.71
C ARG A 291 -3.18 9.90 -31.31
N LEU A 292 -2.53 9.37 -30.29
CA LEU A 292 -2.62 9.89 -28.93
C LEU A 292 -1.56 10.98 -28.72
N ASP A 293 -1.91 12.02 -27.96
CA ASP A 293 -1.03 13.13 -27.60
C ASP A 293 -1.28 13.61 -26.16
N ALA A 294 -0.61 14.68 -25.74
CA ALA A 294 -0.71 15.25 -24.40
C ALA A 294 -2.10 15.83 -24.04
N SER A 295 -2.99 16.03 -25.02
CA SER A 295 -4.36 16.49 -24.76
C SER A 295 -5.29 15.39 -24.24
N ILE A 296 -4.89 14.14 -24.41
CA ILE A 296 -5.66 12.97 -23.97
C ILE A 296 -5.45 12.78 -22.46
N PRO A 297 -6.54 12.71 -21.66
CA PRO A 297 -6.45 12.52 -20.23
C PRO A 297 -5.57 11.32 -19.81
N GLY A 298 -4.62 11.57 -18.92
CA GLY A 298 -3.67 10.57 -18.47
C GLY A 298 -2.41 10.42 -19.33
N PHE A 299 -2.30 11.13 -20.45
CA PHE A 299 -1.10 11.10 -21.31
C PHE A 299 -0.31 12.41 -21.30
N GLU A 300 -0.71 13.37 -20.46
CA GLU A 300 -0.08 14.68 -20.36
C GLU A 300 1.43 14.58 -20.09
N ASN A 301 1.83 13.70 -19.18
CA ASN A 301 3.24 13.49 -18.83
C ASN A 301 3.98 12.57 -19.81
N VAL A 302 3.25 11.77 -20.61
CA VAL A 302 3.87 10.84 -21.56
C VAL A 302 4.28 11.58 -22.85
N TYR A 303 3.46 12.53 -23.28
CA TYR A 303 3.66 13.27 -24.52
C TYR A 303 3.92 14.77 -24.29
N ALA A 304 4.20 15.18 -23.03
CA ALA A 304 4.67 16.53 -22.78
C ALA A 304 5.98 16.75 -23.55
N GLU A 305 6.06 17.81 -24.35
CA GLU A 305 7.33 18.24 -24.92
C GLU A 305 8.30 18.50 -23.78
N ALA A 306 9.42 17.79 -23.79
CA ALA A 306 10.44 18.03 -22.80
C ALA A 306 10.88 19.50 -22.93
N ASP A 307 10.80 20.26 -21.85
CA ASP A 307 11.40 21.58 -21.78
C ASP A 307 12.92 21.40 -21.87
N TYR A 308 13.46 21.42 -23.10
CA TYR A 308 14.87 21.27 -23.37
C TYR A 308 15.74 22.39 -22.75
N SER A 309 15.11 23.41 -22.13
CA SER A 309 15.83 24.47 -21.39
C SER A 309 16.35 23.96 -20.04
N GLN A 310 15.79 22.88 -19.49
CA GLN A 310 16.29 22.16 -18.32
C GLN A 310 16.81 20.79 -18.74
N LYS A 311 17.94 20.76 -19.44
CA LYS A 311 18.62 19.50 -19.75
C LYS A 311 18.83 18.71 -18.46
N PRO A 312 18.27 17.50 -18.31
CA PRO A 312 18.63 16.64 -17.20
C PRO A 312 20.13 16.40 -17.22
N ALA A 313 20.75 16.31 -16.05
CA ALA A 313 22.16 15.95 -15.95
C ALA A 313 22.40 14.62 -16.68
N ALA A 314 23.54 14.47 -17.33
CA ALA A 314 23.90 13.32 -18.15
C ALA A 314 23.60 12.01 -17.39
N GLY A 315 22.58 11.26 -17.83
CA GLY A 315 22.07 10.03 -17.19
C GLY A 315 20.59 10.04 -16.84
N ASP A 316 19.89 11.16 -16.87
CA ASP A 316 18.44 11.20 -16.67
C ASP A 316 17.75 10.83 -17.99
N ASN A 317 16.84 9.84 -17.88
CA ASN A 317 16.09 9.33 -19.02
C ASN A 317 15.19 10.43 -19.60
N GLU A 318 15.24 10.63 -20.90
CA GLU A 318 14.23 11.37 -21.64
C GLU A 318 12.92 10.57 -21.55
N TYR A 319 11.96 11.08 -20.79
CA TYR A 319 10.61 10.53 -20.69
C TYR A 319 9.76 11.14 -21.80
N TYR A 320 9.75 10.54 -22.97
CA TYR A 320 8.91 11.01 -24.06
C TYR A 320 8.40 9.85 -24.88
N GLY A 321 7.10 9.78 -25.06
CA GLY A 321 6.42 8.86 -25.93
C GLY A 321 6.69 7.38 -25.62
N HIS A 322 6.53 6.53 -26.61
CA HIS A 322 6.75 5.10 -26.53
C HIS A 322 7.70 4.65 -27.64
N THR A 323 8.84 4.12 -27.29
CA THR A 323 9.82 3.60 -28.24
C THR A 323 9.34 2.34 -28.93
N GLN A 324 9.66 2.19 -30.19
CA GLN A 324 9.43 0.97 -30.98
C GLN A 324 10.40 -0.11 -30.53
N VAL A 325 9.87 -1.25 -30.07
CA VAL A 325 10.63 -2.44 -29.63
C VAL A 325 9.78 -3.71 -29.86
N GLU A 326 10.44 -4.84 -30.05
CA GLU A 326 9.88 -6.19 -30.20
C GLU A 326 8.54 -6.25 -30.97
N LYS A 327 7.39 -6.23 -30.25
CA LYS A 327 6.05 -6.35 -30.88
C LYS A 327 5.65 -5.13 -31.70
N PHE A 328 6.43 -4.06 -31.65
CA PHE A 328 6.28 -2.81 -32.39
C PHE A 328 7.61 -2.41 -33.00
N ALA A 329 8.23 -3.29 -33.78
CA ALA A 329 9.59 -3.06 -34.30
C ALA A 329 9.66 -1.91 -35.32
N ASN A 330 8.54 -1.51 -35.92
CA ASN A 330 8.42 -0.39 -36.85
C ASN A 330 7.00 0.17 -36.87
N GLU A 331 6.81 1.34 -37.50
CA GLU A 331 5.51 2.04 -37.56
C GLU A 331 4.39 1.28 -38.30
N ASN A 332 4.73 0.33 -39.13
CA ASN A 332 3.74 -0.46 -39.89
C ASN A 332 3.30 -1.71 -39.13
N GLN A 333 3.98 -2.04 -38.03
CA GLN A 333 3.63 -3.20 -37.22
C GLN A 333 2.45 -2.89 -36.32
N GLU A 334 1.34 -3.55 -36.64
CA GLU A 334 0.10 -3.42 -35.88
C GLU A 334 -0.10 -4.60 -34.95
N TYR A 335 -0.52 -4.30 -33.73
CA TYR A 335 -0.94 -5.29 -32.74
C TYR A 335 -2.45 -5.18 -32.52
N VAL A 336 -3.19 -6.29 -32.73
CA VAL A 336 -4.63 -6.35 -32.49
C VAL A 336 -4.88 -7.05 -31.16
N LEU A 337 -5.52 -6.36 -30.22
CA LEU A 337 -5.81 -6.91 -28.92
C LEU A 337 -6.91 -7.96 -28.98
N ARG A 338 -6.71 -9.03 -28.22
CA ARG A 338 -7.74 -10.06 -28.01
C ARG A 338 -8.94 -9.48 -27.25
N PRO A 339 -10.17 -9.98 -27.49
CA PRO A 339 -11.35 -9.59 -26.71
C PRO A 339 -11.13 -9.78 -25.21
N ASN A 340 -11.54 -8.82 -24.37
CA ASN A 340 -11.36 -8.84 -22.91
C ASN A 340 -9.90 -8.85 -22.42
N TYR A 341 -8.96 -8.48 -23.28
CA TYR A 341 -7.57 -8.25 -22.92
C TYR A 341 -7.27 -6.76 -22.83
N LEU A 342 -6.19 -6.43 -22.15
CA LEU A 342 -5.73 -5.07 -21.90
C LEU A 342 -4.28 -4.94 -22.32
N MET A 343 -3.90 -3.77 -22.81
CA MET A 343 -2.51 -3.43 -23.11
C MET A 343 -2.04 -2.29 -22.23
N VAL A 344 -0.85 -2.42 -21.69
CA VAL A 344 -0.28 -1.47 -20.75
C VAL A 344 1.14 -1.08 -21.14
N MET A 345 1.51 0.18 -20.89
CA MET A 345 2.88 0.65 -21.08
C MET A 345 3.33 1.48 -19.90
N GLY A 346 4.63 1.49 -19.65
CA GLY A 346 5.22 2.36 -18.64
C GLY A 346 5.47 3.75 -19.22
N ASP A 347 5.26 4.78 -18.40
CA ASP A 347 5.54 6.17 -18.80
C ASP A 347 7.05 6.40 -19.03
N ASN A 348 7.92 5.60 -18.40
CA ASN A 348 9.36 5.56 -18.68
C ASN A 348 9.62 4.58 -19.83
N THR A 349 9.49 5.06 -21.04
CA THR A 349 9.55 4.23 -22.24
C THR A 349 10.85 3.43 -22.38
N ARG A 350 11.98 3.97 -21.92
CA ARG A 350 13.30 3.34 -22.03
C ARG A 350 13.61 2.36 -20.92
N ASN A 351 12.90 2.44 -19.79
CA ASN A 351 13.12 1.59 -18.61
C ASN A 351 11.85 0.92 -18.14
N SER A 352 11.10 0.34 -19.07
CA SER A 352 9.84 -0.36 -18.74
C SER A 352 9.73 -1.67 -19.50
N LEU A 353 9.60 -2.76 -18.75
CA LEU A 353 9.17 -4.04 -19.26
C LEU A 353 7.64 -4.06 -19.22
N ASP A 354 7.01 -3.93 -20.39
CA ASP A 354 5.57 -3.76 -20.56
C ASP A 354 5.03 -4.48 -21.79
N SER A 355 3.81 -4.16 -22.20
CA SER A 355 3.14 -4.83 -23.32
C SER A 355 3.84 -4.71 -24.67
N ARG A 356 4.79 -3.82 -24.83
CA ARG A 356 5.64 -3.78 -26.03
C ARG A 356 6.48 -5.05 -26.17
N PHE A 357 6.77 -5.70 -25.03
CA PHE A 357 7.54 -6.95 -24.95
C PHE A 357 6.61 -8.16 -24.84
N PHE A 358 5.70 -8.18 -23.84
CA PHE A 358 4.88 -9.36 -23.54
C PHE A 358 3.50 -9.37 -24.22
N GLY A 359 3.07 -8.29 -24.87
CA GLY A 359 1.76 -8.18 -25.50
C GLY A 359 0.63 -7.83 -24.54
N ASP A 360 -0.60 -8.20 -24.90
CA ASP A 360 -1.79 -7.99 -24.09
C ASP A 360 -1.93 -9.04 -22.99
N PHE A 361 -2.61 -8.70 -21.89
CA PHE A 361 -2.91 -9.62 -20.79
C PHE A 361 -4.42 -9.65 -20.48
N SER A 362 -4.88 -10.75 -19.90
CA SER A 362 -6.30 -10.94 -19.60
C SER A 362 -6.79 -10.00 -18.51
N ARG A 363 -7.95 -9.35 -18.75
CA ARG A 363 -8.60 -8.45 -17.77
C ARG A 363 -8.87 -9.11 -16.42
N GLN A 364 -8.98 -10.43 -16.34
CA GLN A 364 -9.21 -11.14 -15.07
C GLN A 364 -8.09 -10.93 -14.04
N TYR A 365 -6.87 -10.56 -14.49
CA TYR A 365 -5.73 -10.28 -13.62
C TYR A 365 -5.61 -8.81 -13.22
N LEU A 366 -6.57 -7.99 -13.62
CA LEU A 366 -6.65 -6.59 -13.21
C LEU A 366 -7.06 -6.52 -11.73
N ILE A 367 -6.24 -5.86 -10.90
CA ILE A 367 -6.47 -5.71 -9.47
C ILE A 367 -7.24 -4.44 -9.15
N GLY A 368 -6.82 -3.32 -9.72
CA GLY A 368 -7.42 -2.02 -9.44
C GLY A 368 -6.64 -0.88 -10.11
N LYS A 369 -6.98 0.35 -9.74
CA LYS A 369 -6.31 1.55 -10.25
C LYS A 369 -5.57 2.31 -9.16
N SER A 370 -4.51 3.02 -9.53
CA SER A 370 -3.88 4.01 -8.67
C SER A 370 -4.90 5.06 -8.26
N TRP A 371 -4.97 5.36 -6.96
CA TRP A 371 -6.00 6.24 -6.44
C TRP A 371 -5.44 7.43 -5.67
N PHE A 372 -4.57 7.20 -4.68
CA PHE A 372 -4.03 8.23 -3.80
C PHE A 372 -2.59 7.91 -3.41
N ILE A 373 -1.67 8.85 -3.63
CA ILE A 373 -0.29 8.73 -3.15
C ILE A 373 -0.23 9.32 -1.74
N TYR A 374 0.05 8.47 -0.75
CA TYR A 374 0.09 8.88 0.65
C TYR A 374 1.51 9.10 1.18
N TRP A 375 2.54 8.70 0.45
CA TRP A 375 3.94 8.89 0.80
C TRP A 375 4.83 8.78 -0.45
N PRO A 376 5.91 9.57 -0.59
CA PRO A 376 6.37 10.66 0.27
C PRO A 376 5.53 11.95 0.09
N ILE A 377 5.69 12.91 1.03
CA ILE A 377 5.02 14.21 0.94
C ILE A 377 5.80 15.10 -0.02
N THR A 378 5.56 14.92 -1.31
CA THR A 378 6.15 15.67 -2.43
C THR A 378 5.05 16.30 -3.27
N LYS A 379 5.41 16.90 -4.42
CA LYS A 379 4.42 17.40 -5.39
C LYS A 379 3.43 16.31 -5.88
N ARG A 380 3.81 15.03 -5.77
CA ARG A 380 2.97 13.88 -6.18
C ARG A 380 2.02 13.39 -5.08
N PHE A 381 2.16 13.89 -3.84
CA PHE A 381 1.25 13.52 -2.74
C PHE A 381 -0.18 13.93 -3.06
N GLY A 382 -1.13 13.02 -2.87
CA GLY A 382 -2.56 13.31 -3.03
C GLY A 382 -3.22 12.59 -4.20
N TRP A 383 -4.31 13.20 -4.64
CA TRP A 383 -5.13 12.73 -5.77
C TRP A 383 -4.62 13.37 -7.06
N GLY A 384 -4.68 12.70 -8.17
CA GLY A 384 -4.46 13.35 -9.45
C GLY A 384 -3.46 12.69 -10.39
N TYR A 385 -2.79 11.67 -9.95
CA TYR A 385 -1.99 10.82 -10.83
C TYR A 385 -2.86 9.66 -11.31
N ARG A 386 -3.64 9.96 -12.36
CA ARG A 386 -4.54 9.02 -13.03
C ARG A 386 -3.85 8.36 -14.20
#